data_a09006b250b8d2d72491a2d5f8ecc5a1
#
_entry.id   a09006b250b8d2d72491a2d5f8ecc5a1
#
_cell.length_a   1.000
_cell.length_b   1.000
_cell.length_c   1.000
_cell.angle_alpha   90.00
_cell.angle_beta   90.00
_cell.angle_gamma   90.00
#
_symmetry.space_group_name_H-M   'P 1'
#
loop_
_entity.id
_entity.type
_entity.pdbx_description
1 polymer ?
#
loop_
_entity_poly.entity_id
_entity_poly.type
_entity_poly.pdbx_seq_one_letter_code
_entity_poly.pdbx_strand_id
1 'polypeptide(L)'
;RYGLVGSEMCIRDSPYTTQLLGDLGADIIKVEDVHGDMTRNIGVQKSSNMSSMYLGVNRNKRSIVLDLKKNISKKVLWKLIKKSDVFIHNMRPTKISKLGFSPLKIKKQNKKMIFVGLYGYGKYGEYTEQPAFDDIIQGQSGLASLYQSRKKEPSFVPSVIADKTIGLLASTALLAAYIKSLKTGEGSCVEAVSYTHLRAHETVSH
;
A
#
# COMPACT_ATOMS: atom_id res chain seq x y z
N ARG A 1 -4.64 13.64 17.79
CA ARG A 1 -4.52 12.25 17.28
C ARG A 1 -4.57 12.32 15.77
N TYR A 2 -3.59 11.78 15.12
CA TYR A 2 -3.49 11.73 13.66
C TYR A 2 -4.18 10.46 13.20
N GLY A 3 -5.31 10.60 12.47
CA GLY A 3 -6.11 9.49 12.00
C GLY A 3 -5.70 9.07 10.58
N LEU A 4 -5.30 7.83 10.41
CA LEU A 4 -5.02 7.22 9.12
C LEU A 4 -6.05 6.12 8.86
N VAL A 5 -6.78 6.21 7.76
CA VAL A 5 -7.66 5.15 7.29
C VAL A 5 -7.03 4.47 6.09
N GLY A 6 -6.84 3.17 6.17
CA GLY A 6 -6.32 2.35 5.08
C GLY A 6 -7.34 1.31 4.64
N SER A 7 -7.59 1.21 3.33
CA SER A 7 -8.32 0.10 2.71
C SER A 7 -7.30 -0.81 2.04
N GLU A 8 -7.00 -1.93 2.68
CA GLU A 8 -5.97 -2.87 2.24
C GLU A 8 -6.65 -4.10 1.63
N MET A 9 -6.55 -4.26 0.32
CA MET A 9 -7.12 -5.42 -0.38
C MET A 9 -6.08 -6.40 -0.93
N CYS A 10 -4.81 -6.10 -0.88
CA CYS A 10 -3.74 -7.00 -1.34
C CYS A 10 -2.40 -6.72 -0.67
N ILE A 11 -1.68 -7.78 -0.40
CA ILE A 11 -0.24 -7.97 -0.20
C ILE A 11 0.47 -6.85 0.60
N ARG A 12 1.56 -7.09 1.14
CA ARG A 12 2.43 -6.62 2.20
C ARG A 12 2.86 -5.15 2.20
N ASP A 13 2.85 -4.43 1.07
CA ASP A 13 3.38 -3.06 0.94
C ASP A 13 2.60 -2.03 1.78
N SER A 14 1.29 -1.96 1.59
CA SER A 14 0.44 -1.03 2.34
C SER A 14 0.29 -1.43 3.82
N PRO A 15 0.10 -2.72 4.19
CA PRO A 15 0.21 -3.14 5.58
C PRO A 15 1.54 -2.78 6.24
N TYR A 16 2.66 -2.93 5.55
CA TYR A 16 3.96 -2.58 6.10
C TYR A 16 4.14 -1.07 6.26
N THR A 17 3.73 -0.27 5.27
CA THR A 17 3.72 1.20 5.36
C THR A 17 2.94 1.67 6.59
N THR A 18 1.71 1.16 6.76
CA THR A 18 0.84 1.56 7.86
C THR A 18 1.31 1.03 9.22
N GLN A 19 1.99 -0.12 9.25
CA GLN A 19 2.65 -0.60 10.45
C GLN A 19 3.76 0.34 10.93
N LEU A 20 4.65 0.77 10.02
CA LEU A 20 5.72 1.72 10.34
C LEU A 20 5.17 3.01 10.93
N LEU A 21 4.11 3.56 10.33
CA LEU A 21 3.45 4.75 10.84
C LEU A 21 2.76 4.52 12.18
N GLY A 22 2.14 3.36 12.37
CA GLY A 22 1.55 2.98 13.65
C GLY A 22 2.60 2.83 14.76
N ASP A 23 3.79 2.30 14.44
CA ASP A 23 4.93 2.23 15.36
C ASP A 23 5.45 3.63 15.74
N LEU A 24 5.27 4.62 14.86
CA LEU A 24 5.57 6.04 15.10
C LEU A 24 4.41 6.81 15.77
N GLY A 25 3.36 6.14 16.19
CA GLY A 25 2.25 6.71 16.96
C GLY A 25 1.04 7.18 16.14
N ALA A 26 0.94 6.86 14.86
CA ALA A 26 -0.26 7.12 14.08
C ALA A 26 -1.43 6.22 14.52
N ASP A 27 -2.65 6.77 14.57
CA ASP A 27 -3.88 6.01 14.84
C ASP A 27 -4.39 5.38 13.54
N ILE A 28 -4.17 4.07 13.38
CA ILE A 28 -4.45 3.33 12.15
C ILE A 28 -5.80 2.60 12.24
N ILE A 29 -6.67 2.89 11.27
CA ILE A 29 -7.90 2.12 11.06
C ILE A 29 -7.74 1.32 9.76
N LYS A 30 -7.61 0.01 9.89
CA LYS A 30 -7.56 -0.93 8.78
C LYS A 30 -8.97 -1.32 8.35
N VAL A 31 -9.30 -1.09 7.10
CA VAL A 31 -10.57 -1.52 6.51
C VAL A 31 -10.33 -2.82 5.75
N GLU A 32 -10.98 -3.89 6.18
CA GLU A 32 -10.88 -5.21 5.57
C GLU A 32 -12.16 -5.56 4.79
N ASP A 33 -12.01 -6.43 3.79
CA ASP A 33 -13.15 -7.09 3.11
C ASP A 33 -13.84 -8.08 4.06
N VAL A 34 -15.03 -8.53 3.69
CA VAL A 34 -15.80 -9.53 4.47
C VAL A 34 -15.08 -10.87 4.63
N HIS A 35 -14.16 -11.18 3.75
CA HIS A 35 -13.31 -12.38 3.81
C HIS A 35 -12.02 -12.15 4.61
N GLY A 36 -11.81 -10.94 5.12
CA GLY A 36 -10.59 -10.53 5.82
C GLY A 36 -9.42 -10.23 4.88
N ASP A 37 -8.30 -9.91 5.48
CA ASP A 37 -7.02 -9.75 4.78
C ASP A 37 -6.47 -11.12 4.36
N MET A 38 -6.08 -11.28 3.10
CA MET A 38 -5.53 -12.53 2.61
C MET A 38 -4.25 -12.97 3.35
N THR A 39 -3.49 -12.03 3.90
CA THR A 39 -2.30 -12.34 4.68
C THR A 39 -2.62 -13.12 5.96
N ARG A 40 -3.86 -13.12 6.43
CA ARG A 40 -4.31 -13.91 7.59
C ARG A 40 -4.07 -15.40 7.44
N ASN A 41 -4.04 -15.88 6.18
CA ASN A 41 -3.93 -17.30 5.84
C ASN A 41 -2.59 -17.68 5.18
N ILE A 42 -1.62 -16.76 5.13
CA ILE A 42 -0.32 -17.01 4.49
C ILE A 42 0.76 -17.28 5.54
N GLY A 43 1.42 -18.43 5.44
CA GLY A 43 2.50 -18.83 6.34
C GLY A 43 2.00 -19.60 7.55
N VAL A 44 2.87 -19.72 8.57
CA VAL A 44 2.57 -20.45 9.80
C VAL A 44 1.50 -19.72 10.59
N GLN A 45 0.49 -20.44 11.04
CA GLN A 45 -0.62 -19.92 11.82
C GLN A 45 -0.54 -20.40 13.28
N LYS A 46 -0.64 -19.48 14.23
CA LYS A 46 -0.80 -19.81 15.66
C LYS A 46 -2.24 -20.20 15.99
N SER A 47 -3.20 -19.57 15.33
CA SER A 47 -4.63 -19.84 15.42
C SER A 47 -5.28 -19.52 14.08
N SER A 48 -6.52 -19.95 13.86
CA SER A 48 -7.26 -19.68 12.62
C SER A 48 -7.24 -18.17 12.27
N ASN A 49 -6.92 -17.83 11.03
CA ASN A 49 -6.84 -16.47 10.51
C ASN A 49 -5.80 -15.54 11.19
N MET A 50 -4.80 -16.11 11.88
CA MET A 50 -3.75 -15.35 12.58
C MET A 50 -2.37 -15.87 12.19
N SER A 51 -2.01 -15.67 10.93
CA SER A 51 -0.70 -16.07 10.42
C SER A 51 0.43 -15.18 10.96
N SER A 52 1.64 -15.73 10.97
CA SER A 52 2.85 -14.99 11.32
C SER A 52 3.02 -13.74 10.47
N MET A 53 2.66 -13.82 9.19
CA MET A 53 2.71 -12.68 8.28
C MET A 53 1.71 -11.59 8.67
N TYR A 54 0.45 -11.95 8.91
CA TYR A 54 -0.56 -10.98 9.33
C TYR A 54 -0.17 -10.28 10.63
N LEU A 55 0.26 -11.03 11.63
CA LEU A 55 0.71 -10.50 12.91
C LEU A 55 1.93 -9.59 12.77
N GLY A 56 2.87 -9.96 11.87
CA GLY A 56 4.09 -9.20 11.63
C GLY A 56 3.87 -7.79 11.06
N VAL A 57 2.82 -7.59 10.25
CA VAL A 57 2.61 -6.31 9.55
C VAL A 57 1.35 -5.54 9.99
N ASN A 58 0.61 -6.03 10.98
CA ASN A 58 -0.65 -5.41 11.39
C ASN A 58 -0.72 -5.01 12.88
N ARG A 59 0.42 -5.01 13.60
CA ARG A 59 0.44 -4.45 14.96
C ARG A 59 0.10 -2.95 14.94
N ASN A 60 -0.39 -2.43 16.06
CA ASN A 60 -0.79 -1.03 16.23
C ASN A 60 -1.92 -0.57 15.29
N LYS A 61 -2.77 -1.52 14.82
CA LYS A 61 -3.92 -1.20 13.99
C LYS A 61 -5.22 -1.64 14.65
N ARG A 62 -6.25 -0.84 14.44
CA ARG A 62 -7.64 -1.22 14.71
C ARG A 62 -8.29 -1.66 13.41
N SER A 63 -9.00 -2.77 13.40
CA SER A 63 -9.64 -3.30 12.19
C SER A 63 -11.15 -3.08 12.21
N ILE A 64 -11.70 -2.83 11.01
CA ILE A 64 -13.13 -2.81 10.72
C ILE A 64 -13.40 -3.54 9.42
N VAL A 65 -14.42 -4.39 9.41
CA VAL A 65 -14.85 -5.11 8.18
C VAL A 65 -15.95 -4.31 7.49
N LEU A 66 -15.75 -3.98 6.21
CA LEU A 66 -16.70 -3.23 5.39
C LEU A 66 -16.86 -3.87 4.01
N ASP A 67 -18.07 -4.34 3.69
CA ASP A 67 -18.42 -4.74 2.33
C ASP A 67 -18.62 -3.50 1.45
N LEU A 68 -17.57 -3.06 0.75
CA LEU A 68 -17.60 -1.87 -0.11
C LEU A 68 -18.47 -2.02 -1.37
N LYS A 69 -19.09 -3.19 -1.59
CA LYS A 69 -20.17 -3.33 -2.59
C LYS A 69 -21.47 -2.72 -2.10
N LYS A 70 -21.68 -2.64 -0.77
CA LYS A 70 -22.88 -2.08 -0.14
C LYS A 70 -22.77 -0.57 0.07
N ASN A 71 -23.84 0.16 -0.25
CA ASN A 71 -23.87 1.62 -0.08
C ASN A 71 -23.71 2.07 1.37
N ILE A 72 -24.24 1.30 2.32
CA ILE A 72 -24.11 1.63 3.75
C ILE A 72 -22.63 1.60 4.18
N SER A 73 -21.87 0.61 3.75
CA SER A 73 -20.45 0.48 4.04
C SER A 73 -19.63 1.61 3.40
N LYS A 74 -19.98 2.03 2.17
CA LYS A 74 -19.39 3.21 1.54
C LYS A 74 -19.64 4.49 2.35
N LYS A 75 -20.87 4.65 2.87
CA LYS A 75 -21.19 5.79 3.76
C LYS A 75 -20.36 5.79 5.03
N VAL A 76 -20.12 4.61 5.63
CA VAL A 76 -19.23 4.46 6.80
C VAL A 76 -17.81 4.86 6.45
N LEU A 77 -17.27 4.32 5.34
CA LEU A 77 -15.90 4.66 4.90
C LEU A 77 -15.76 6.16 4.62
N TRP A 78 -16.74 6.81 4.00
CA TRP A 78 -16.74 8.26 3.80
C TRP A 78 -16.71 9.05 5.13
N LYS A 79 -17.41 8.57 6.17
CA LYS A 79 -17.36 9.19 7.50
C LYS A 79 -15.97 9.06 8.12
N LEU A 80 -15.31 7.92 7.95
CA LEU A 80 -13.93 7.70 8.41
C LEU A 80 -12.96 8.63 7.65
N ILE A 81 -13.01 8.64 6.31
CA ILE A 81 -12.17 9.50 5.46
C ILE A 81 -12.28 10.97 5.87
N LYS A 82 -13.50 11.47 6.11
CA LYS A 82 -13.70 12.89 6.51
C LYS A 82 -13.03 13.27 7.84
N LYS A 83 -12.79 12.30 8.71
CA LYS A 83 -12.18 12.50 10.04
C LYS A 83 -10.70 12.13 10.09
N SER A 84 -10.11 11.73 8.96
CA SER A 84 -8.73 11.27 8.86
C SER A 84 -7.88 12.28 8.11
N ASP A 85 -6.58 12.23 8.36
CA ASP A 85 -5.57 13.05 7.68
C ASP A 85 -5.06 12.36 6.42
N VAL A 86 -5.05 11.03 6.44
CA VAL A 86 -4.50 10.20 5.37
C VAL A 86 -5.49 9.11 4.98
N PHE A 87 -5.63 8.89 3.68
CA PHE A 87 -6.29 7.72 3.10
C PHE A 87 -5.28 6.95 2.24
N ILE A 88 -4.98 5.72 2.62
CA ILE A 88 -4.02 4.86 1.93
C ILE A 88 -4.72 3.62 1.37
N HIS A 89 -4.33 3.18 0.17
CA HIS A 89 -4.83 1.94 -0.42
C HIS A 89 -3.85 1.36 -1.45
N ASN A 90 -4.03 0.08 -1.76
CA ASN A 90 -3.29 -0.63 -2.80
C ASN A 90 -4.21 -1.27 -3.86
N MET A 91 -5.43 -0.77 -3.98
CA MET A 91 -6.33 -1.16 -5.07
C MET A 91 -5.88 -0.52 -6.37
N ARG A 92 -6.04 -1.24 -7.50
CA ARG A 92 -5.81 -0.67 -8.83
C ARG A 92 -6.59 0.63 -9.02
N PRO A 93 -6.03 1.63 -9.76
CA PRO A 93 -6.67 2.94 -9.94
C PRO A 93 -8.10 2.88 -10.47
N THR A 94 -8.36 1.98 -11.40
CA THR A 94 -9.72 1.75 -11.95
C THR A 94 -10.69 1.22 -10.89
N LYS A 95 -10.24 0.31 -10.04
CA LYS A 95 -11.08 -0.31 -9.00
C LYS A 95 -11.48 0.69 -7.92
N ILE A 96 -10.53 1.44 -7.36
CA ILE A 96 -10.82 2.43 -6.33
C ILE A 96 -11.73 3.55 -6.84
N SER A 97 -11.57 3.96 -8.10
CA SER A 97 -12.41 4.94 -8.76
C SER A 97 -13.84 4.44 -8.98
N LYS A 98 -14.02 3.18 -9.41
CA LYS A 98 -15.34 2.52 -9.56
C LYS A 98 -16.06 2.38 -8.21
N LEU A 99 -15.33 2.17 -7.11
CA LEU A 99 -15.90 2.14 -5.76
C LEU A 99 -16.37 3.52 -5.28
N GLY A 100 -15.92 4.60 -5.94
CA GLY A 100 -16.32 5.97 -5.64
C GLY A 100 -15.30 6.76 -4.80
N PHE A 101 -14.09 6.24 -4.58
CA PHE A 101 -13.04 6.84 -3.75
C PHE A 101 -11.84 7.31 -4.57
N SER A 102 -12.09 8.00 -5.71
CA SER A 102 -11.01 8.57 -6.51
C SER A 102 -10.32 9.73 -5.78
N PRO A 103 -9.03 10.02 -6.08
CA PRO A 103 -8.29 11.15 -5.50
C PRO A 103 -9.04 12.48 -5.61
N LEU A 104 -9.63 12.76 -6.77
CA LEU A 104 -10.41 13.99 -7.01
C LEU A 104 -11.63 14.09 -6.10
N LYS A 105 -12.38 13.00 -5.92
CA LYS A 105 -13.55 12.99 -5.03
C LYS A 105 -13.14 13.17 -3.57
N ILE A 106 -12.06 12.54 -3.15
CA ILE A 106 -11.54 12.65 -1.78
C ILE A 106 -11.04 14.06 -1.52
N LYS A 107 -10.23 14.65 -2.42
CA LYS A 107 -9.74 16.03 -2.31
C LYS A 107 -10.88 17.05 -2.26
N LYS A 108 -11.98 16.81 -3.01
CA LYS A 108 -13.18 17.67 -2.96
C LYS A 108 -13.87 17.66 -1.58
N GLN A 109 -13.82 16.51 -0.87
CA GLN A 109 -14.43 16.38 0.47
C GLN A 109 -13.52 16.87 1.60
N ASN A 110 -12.21 16.71 1.44
CA ASN A 110 -11.22 17.18 2.42
C ASN A 110 -9.96 17.67 1.68
N LYS A 111 -9.79 18.99 1.60
CA LYS A 111 -8.66 19.62 0.90
C LYS A 111 -7.30 19.28 1.53
N LYS A 112 -7.28 18.97 2.83
CA LYS A 112 -6.05 18.63 3.58
C LYS A 112 -5.68 17.14 3.48
N MET A 113 -6.56 16.31 2.94
CA MET A 113 -6.37 14.87 2.87
C MET A 113 -5.14 14.50 2.05
N ILE A 114 -4.31 13.63 2.59
CA ILE A 114 -3.23 12.97 1.87
C ILE A 114 -3.77 11.65 1.33
N PHE A 115 -3.86 11.55 0.02
CA PHE A 115 -4.25 10.32 -0.66
C PHE A 115 -2.99 9.56 -1.06
N VAL A 116 -2.87 8.31 -0.64
CA VAL A 116 -1.71 7.45 -0.94
C VAL A 116 -2.17 6.21 -1.67
N GLY A 117 -1.69 6.03 -2.89
CA GLY A 117 -1.89 4.82 -3.67
C GLY A 117 -0.59 4.04 -3.81
N LEU A 118 -0.62 2.75 -3.44
CA LEU A 118 0.49 1.82 -3.68
C LEU A 118 0.10 0.92 -4.86
N TYR A 119 0.92 0.95 -5.90
CA TYR A 119 0.63 0.26 -7.15
C TYR A 119 1.83 -0.57 -7.59
N GLY A 120 1.57 -1.71 -8.23
CA GLY A 120 2.63 -2.50 -8.86
C GLY A 120 3.23 -1.78 -10.06
N TYR A 121 2.37 -1.22 -10.90
CA TYR A 121 2.74 -0.49 -12.11
C TYR A 121 2.12 0.89 -12.15
N GLY A 122 2.78 1.82 -12.84
CA GLY A 122 2.28 3.17 -13.04
C GLY A 122 1.00 3.21 -13.89
N LYS A 123 0.21 4.26 -13.72
CA LYS A 123 -1.11 4.41 -14.38
C LYS A 123 -1.09 4.68 -15.88
N TYR A 124 0.08 4.85 -16.47
CA TYR A 124 0.27 5.19 -17.90
C TYR A 124 1.11 4.15 -18.65
N GLY A 125 0.99 2.88 -18.33
CA GLY A 125 1.76 1.83 -18.97
C GLY A 125 0.90 0.62 -19.34
N GLU A 126 1.43 -0.22 -20.20
CA GLU A 126 0.76 -1.45 -20.67
C GLU A 126 0.44 -2.41 -19.49
N TYR A 127 1.23 -2.37 -18.42
CA TYR A 127 1.09 -3.25 -17.27
C TYR A 127 0.18 -2.70 -16.16
N THR A 128 -0.46 -1.53 -16.34
CA THR A 128 -1.28 -0.84 -15.30
C THR A 128 -2.29 -1.75 -14.63
N GLU A 129 -2.91 -2.65 -15.36
CA GLU A 129 -3.94 -3.57 -14.83
C GLU A 129 -3.39 -4.99 -14.55
N GLN A 130 -2.09 -5.21 -14.72
CA GLN A 130 -1.48 -6.52 -14.46
C GLN A 130 -1.28 -6.76 -12.96
N PRO A 131 -1.28 -8.04 -12.51
CA PRO A 131 -0.89 -8.38 -11.15
C PRO A 131 0.59 -8.07 -10.93
N ALA A 132 0.92 -7.62 -9.73
CA ALA A 132 2.27 -7.24 -9.36
C ALA A 132 2.60 -7.82 -7.98
N PHE A 133 2.90 -9.10 -7.94
CA PHE A 133 3.43 -9.75 -6.76
C PHE A 133 4.93 -9.46 -6.62
N ASP A 134 5.46 -9.61 -5.42
CA ASP A 134 6.85 -9.28 -5.10
C ASP A 134 7.87 -9.93 -6.05
N ASP A 135 7.70 -11.23 -6.32
CA ASP A 135 8.55 -12.00 -7.22
C ASP A 135 8.44 -11.53 -8.68
N ILE A 136 7.24 -11.19 -9.15
CA ILE A 136 7.05 -10.59 -10.47
C ILE A 136 7.83 -9.28 -10.59
N ILE A 137 7.73 -8.42 -9.57
CA ILE A 137 8.46 -7.16 -9.54
C ILE A 137 9.97 -7.38 -9.45
N GLN A 138 10.45 -8.33 -8.65
CA GLN A 138 11.87 -8.68 -8.60
C GLN A 138 12.40 -9.12 -9.98
N GLY A 139 11.62 -9.92 -10.71
CA GLY A 139 11.98 -10.36 -12.06
C GLY A 139 12.02 -9.20 -13.05
N GLN A 140 10.94 -8.44 -13.15
CA GLN A 140 10.79 -7.38 -14.15
C GLN A 140 11.64 -6.14 -13.87
N SER A 141 11.99 -5.86 -12.62
CA SER A 141 12.85 -4.74 -12.25
C SER A 141 14.34 -5.00 -12.50
N GLY A 142 14.72 -6.23 -12.85
CA GLY A 142 16.13 -6.65 -12.98
C GLY A 142 16.78 -7.08 -11.67
N LEU A 143 16.11 -6.94 -10.52
CA LEU A 143 16.69 -7.31 -9.22
C LEU A 143 17.09 -8.78 -9.15
N ALA A 144 16.29 -9.68 -9.74
CA ALA A 144 16.62 -11.10 -9.79
C ALA A 144 17.90 -11.39 -10.58
N SER A 145 18.21 -10.59 -11.60
CA SER A 145 19.44 -10.69 -12.36
C SER A 145 20.65 -10.14 -11.58
N LEU A 146 20.46 -9.08 -10.78
CA LEU A 146 21.48 -8.56 -9.90
C LEU A 146 21.80 -9.51 -8.73
N TYR A 147 20.79 -10.21 -8.24
CA TYR A 147 20.92 -11.23 -7.20
C TYR A 147 21.22 -12.60 -7.83
N GLN A 148 22.39 -12.70 -8.45
CA GLN A 148 22.87 -13.96 -9.04
C GLN A 148 23.54 -14.83 -7.97
N SER A 149 23.14 -16.09 -7.91
CA SER A 149 23.85 -17.10 -7.11
C SER A 149 25.21 -17.43 -7.72
N ARG A 150 26.06 -18.17 -6.99
CA ARG A 150 27.31 -18.71 -7.52
C ARG A 150 27.12 -19.56 -8.79
N LYS A 151 25.89 -20.03 -9.06
CA LYS A 151 25.54 -20.79 -10.27
C LYS A 151 25.32 -19.92 -11.52
N LYS A 152 25.49 -18.60 -11.40
CA LYS A 152 25.30 -17.59 -12.48
C LYS A 152 23.89 -17.54 -13.06
N GLU A 153 22.89 -18.08 -12.38
CA GLU A 153 21.49 -18.00 -12.77
C GLU A 153 20.79 -16.88 -11.98
N PRO A 154 19.90 -16.11 -12.60
CA PRO A 154 19.05 -15.16 -11.90
C PRO A 154 18.26 -15.87 -10.80
N SER A 155 18.14 -15.25 -9.64
CA SER A 155 17.38 -15.80 -8.53
C SER A 155 16.68 -14.71 -7.72
N PHE A 156 15.56 -15.06 -7.10
CA PHE A 156 14.85 -14.14 -6.25
C PHE A 156 15.53 -14.01 -4.88
N VAL A 157 15.51 -12.81 -4.33
CA VAL A 157 15.82 -12.61 -2.92
C VAL A 157 14.78 -13.38 -2.11
N PRO A 158 15.18 -14.24 -1.16
CA PRO A 158 14.24 -15.06 -0.38
C PRO A 158 13.50 -14.24 0.68
N SER A 159 12.96 -13.12 0.28
CA SER A 159 12.18 -12.20 1.09
C SER A 159 11.31 -11.33 0.19
N VAL A 160 10.26 -10.73 0.73
CA VAL A 160 9.41 -9.75 0.04
C VAL A 160 10.09 -8.39 -0.01
N ILE A 161 11.20 -8.33 -0.73
CA ILE A 161 12.07 -7.14 -0.76
C ILE A 161 11.42 -5.98 -1.52
N ALA A 162 10.68 -6.26 -2.60
CA ALA A 162 9.97 -5.26 -3.38
C ALA A 162 8.90 -4.58 -2.53
N ASP A 163 8.04 -5.37 -1.88
CA ASP A 163 6.97 -4.87 -1.02
C ASP A 163 7.53 -4.04 0.16
N LYS A 164 8.59 -4.51 0.80
CA LYS A 164 9.23 -3.78 1.91
C LYS A 164 9.85 -2.47 1.47
N THR A 165 10.56 -2.46 0.35
CA THR A 165 11.19 -1.25 -0.19
C THR A 165 10.15 -0.20 -0.53
N ILE A 166 9.08 -0.59 -1.23
CA ILE A 166 7.99 0.32 -1.56
C ILE A 166 7.25 0.79 -0.31
N GLY A 167 7.06 -0.08 0.67
CA GLY A 167 6.45 0.31 1.94
C GLY A 167 7.26 1.38 2.69
N LEU A 168 8.59 1.28 2.70
CA LEU A 168 9.49 2.29 3.25
C LEU A 168 9.43 3.61 2.47
N LEU A 169 9.51 3.55 1.14
CA LEU A 169 9.42 4.73 0.28
C LEU A 169 8.06 5.42 0.42
N ALA A 170 6.97 4.66 0.46
CA ALA A 170 5.63 5.18 0.65
C ALA A 170 5.47 5.87 2.01
N SER A 171 6.01 5.30 3.09
CA SER A 171 5.97 5.92 4.42
C SER A 171 6.75 7.23 4.46
N THR A 172 7.93 7.28 3.83
CA THR A 172 8.75 8.50 3.73
C THR A 172 8.03 9.59 2.91
N ALA A 173 7.50 9.25 1.74
CA ALA A 173 6.76 10.18 0.89
C ALA A 173 5.48 10.68 1.56
N LEU A 174 4.78 9.82 2.31
CA LEU A 174 3.62 10.19 3.10
C LEU A 174 3.99 11.20 4.19
N LEU A 175 5.06 10.96 4.94
CA LEU A 175 5.53 11.89 5.98
C LEU A 175 5.92 13.25 5.38
N ALA A 176 6.60 13.27 4.24
CA ALA A 176 6.90 14.50 3.51
C ALA A 176 5.63 15.26 3.08
N ALA A 177 4.64 14.54 2.54
CA ALA A 177 3.34 15.10 2.18
C ALA A 177 2.58 15.61 3.41
N TYR A 178 2.69 14.94 4.55
CA TYR A 178 2.09 15.35 5.81
C TYR A 178 2.71 16.65 6.34
N ILE A 179 4.04 16.74 6.36
CA ILE A 179 4.76 17.97 6.73
C ILE A 179 4.36 19.13 5.83
N LYS A 180 4.26 18.90 4.50
CA LYS A 180 3.76 19.90 3.55
C LYS A 180 2.34 20.33 3.91
N SER A 181 1.44 19.38 4.18
CA SER A 181 0.04 19.70 4.55
C SER A 181 -0.06 20.53 5.82
N LEU A 182 0.78 20.27 6.82
CA LEU A 182 0.83 21.11 8.04
C LEU A 182 1.24 22.54 7.74
N LYS A 183 2.18 22.76 6.81
CA LYS A 183 2.69 24.10 6.46
C LYS A 183 1.75 24.85 5.53
N THR A 184 1.10 24.18 4.58
CA THR A 184 0.34 24.83 3.50
C THR A 184 -1.19 24.78 3.71
N GLY A 185 -1.66 23.87 4.58
CA GLY A 185 -3.08 23.56 4.72
C GLY A 185 -3.64 22.73 3.55
N GLU A 186 -2.80 22.25 2.62
CA GLU A 186 -3.20 21.48 1.45
C GLU A 186 -2.68 20.04 1.49
N GLY A 187 -3.55 19.10 1.18
CA GLY A 187 -3.20 17.68 1.01
C GLY A 187 -2.49 17.41 -0.30
N SER A 188 -2.00 16.20 -0.43
CA SER A 188 -1.27 15.71 -1.60
C SER A 188 -1.81 14.36 -2.08
N CYS A 189 -1.55 14.05 -3.34
CA CYS A 189 -1.70 12.70 -3.87
C CYS A 189 -0.29 12.10 -4.03
N VAL A 190 -0.05 10.99 -3.35
CA VAL A 190 1.21 10.25 -3.37
C VAL A 190 0.96 8.92 -4.08
N GLU A 191 1.78 8.59 -5.05
CA GLU A 191 1.75 7.31 -5.76
C GLU A 191 3.10 6.62 -5.57
N ALA A 192 3.11 5.49 -4.89
CA ALA A 192 4.27 4.61 -4.76
C ALA A 192 4.09 3.43 -5.72
N VAL A 193 5.02 3.28 -6.66
CA VAL A 193 4.93 2.32 -7.77
C VAL A 193 6.08 1.34 -7.69
N SER A 194 5.78 0.06 -7.42
CA SER A 194 6.81 -0.96 -7.15
C SER A 194 7.79 -1.13 -8.31
N TYR A 195 7.30 -1.30 -9.51
CA TYR A 195 8.16 -1.45 -10.70
C TYR A 195 9.05 -0.22 -10.92
N THR A 196 8.46 0.98 -10.91
CA THR A 196 9.20 2.23 -11.20
C THR A 196 10.29 2.52 -10.19
N HIS A 197 10.01 2.31 -8.91
CA HIS A 197 10.93 2.69 -7.82
C HIS A 197 11.94 1.59 -7.46
N LEU A 198 11.69 0.35 -7.90
CA LEU A 198 12.61 -0.76 -7.69
C LEU A 198 13.45 -1.10 -8.92
N ARG A 199 13.11 -0.56 -10.10
CA ARG A 199 13.82 -0.83 -11.34
C ARG A 199 15.30 -0.50 -11.17
N ALA A 200 16.15 -1.49 -11.44
CA ALA A 200 17.57 -1.30 -11.47
C ALA A 200 17.92 -0.33 -12.62
N HIS A 201 18.59 0.76 -12.30
CA HIS A 201 19.16 1.65 -13.28
C HIS A 201 20.49 1.05 -13.73
N GLU A 202 20.44 0.10 -14.64
CA GLU A 202 21.65 -0.37 -15.29
C GLU A 202 22.15 0.70 -16.25
N THR A 203 23.17 1.41 -15.87
CA THR A 203 24.04 2.07 -16.83
C THR A 203 24.98 1.01 -17.38
N VAL A 204 24.51 0.21 -18.33
CA VAL A 204 25.40 -0.62 -19.13
C VAL A 204 26.02 0.32 -20.14
N SER A 205 27.18 0.85 -19.78
CA SER A 205 28.14 1.35 -20.79
C SER A 205 28.73 0.12 -21.46
N HIS A 206 28.32 -0.17 -22.66
CA HIS A 206 29.04 -1.05 -23.58
C HIS A 206 30.14 -0.30 -24.25
#